data_dc47720f96358ebbe3c00a8f3484fefd
#
_entry.id   dc47720f96358ebbe3c00a8f3484fefd
#
_cell.length_a   1.000
_cell.length_b   1.000
_cell.length_c   1.000
_cell.angle_alpha   90.00
_cell.angle_beta   90.00
_cell.angle_gamma   90.00
#
_symmetry.space_group_name_H-M   'P 1'
#
loop_
_entity.id
_entity.type
_entity.pdbx_description
1 polymer ?
#
loop_
_entity_poly.entity_id
_entity_poly.type
_entity_poly.pdbx_seq_one_letter_code
_entity_poly.pdbx_strand_id
1 'polypeptide(L)'
;VCHIGPVELLTSWWDGLSSQFTLAFQMGLMVVVCATCARSPQVSKLLDGLAGLVHTRTAALILLMAFGYVSSMLNWAFCTIVTPILAMQLAKRVKGLHFPMMVAGGYCCMILGQCLGPSATLYSNLATEGSNYAEIVGKTMTVAETCYNPVNVVLWVVLAVCFIVLVLFTQPGNDELVELRSIATQADVAPKDYQ
;
A
#
# COMPACT_ATOMS: atom_id res chain seq x y z
N VAL A 1 -37.84 -5.09 5.96
CA VAL A 1 -37.20 -5.32 7.26
C VAL A 1 -37.28 -6.81 7.53
N CYS A 2 -36.15 -7.47 7.69
CA CYS A 2 -36.06 -8.92 7.88
C CYS A 2 -36.68 -9.29 9.24
N HIS A 3 -37.66 -10.21 9.26
CA HIS A 3 -38.23 -10.77 10.48
C HIS A 3 -37.33 -11.90 11.00
N ILE A 4 -36.14 -11.57 11.47
CA ILE A 4 -35.15 -12.52 12.00
C ILE A 4 -35.21 -12.44 13.53
N GLY A 5 -35.25 -13.61 14.19
CA GLY A 5 -35.23 -13.69 15.65
C GLY A 5 -33.86 -13.27 16.24
N PRO A 6 -33.81 -12.84 17.51
CA PRO A 6 -32.54 -12.38 18.13
C PRO A 6 -31.45 -13.44 18.17
N VAL A 7 -31.84 -14.71 18.35
CA VAL A 7 -30.89 -15.84 18.36
C VAL A 7 -30.33 -16.11 16.98
N GLU A 8 -31.18 -16.06 15.96
CA GLU A 8 -30.77 -16.25 14.56
C GLU A 8 -29.87 -15.12 14.08
N LEU A 9 -30.11 -13.89 14.54
CA LEU A 9 -29.25 -12.76 14.30
C LEU A 9 -27.85 -12.97 14.90
N LEU A 10 -27.77 -13.44 16.15
CA LEU A 10 -26.52 -13.71 16.83
C LEU A 10 -25.74 -14.87 16.19
N THR A 11 -26.41 -15.93 15.76
CA THR A 11 -25.75 -17.05 15.05
C THR A 11 -25.22 -16.58 13.70
N SER A 12 -26.00 -15.85 12.92
CA SER A 12 -25.56 -15.31 11.63
C SER A 12 -24.36 -14.34 11.78
N TRP A 13 -24.37 -13.52 12.85
CA TRP A 13 -23.24 -12.65 13.17
C TRP A 13 -21.97 -13.46 13.53
N TRP A 14 -22.12 -14.50 14.35
CA TRP A 14 -21.01 -15.37 14.75
C TRP A 14 -20.45 -16.15 13.55
N ASP A 15 -21.29 -16.68 12.69
CA ASP A 15 -20.88 -17.39 11.47
C ASP A 15 -20.13 -16.48 10.51
N GLY A 16 -20.62 -15.25 10.33
CA GLY A 16 -19.95 -14.22 9.55
C GLY A 16 -18.59 -13.81 10.14
N LEU A 17 -18.51 -13.64 11.46
CA LEU A 17 -17.26 -13.30 12.14
C LEU A 17 -16.25 -14.44 12.06
N SER A 18 -16.67 -15.68 12.33
CA SER A 18 -15.77 -16.85 12.31
C SER A 18 -15.25 -17.15 10.91
N SER A 19 -16.01 -16.89 9.86
CA SER A 19 -15.54 -17.02 8.48
C SER A 19 -14.39 -16.07 8.13
N GLN A 20 -14.27 -14.93 8.84
CA GLN A 20 -13.20 -13.95 8.63
C GLN A 20 -11.91 -14.26 9.39
N PHE A 21 -11.88 -15.18 10.34
CA PHE A 21 -10.66 -15.49 11.10
C PHE A 21 -9.52 -16.00 10.23
N THR A 22 -9.82 -16.85 9.27
CA THR A 22 -8.82 -17.35 8.31
C THR A 22 -8.21 -16.21 7.51
N LEU A 23 -9.02 -15.29 7.01
CA LEU A 23 -8.57 -14.11 6.28
C LEU A 23 -7.72 -13.20 7.17
N ALA A 24 -8.16 -12.91 8.40
CA ALA A 24 -7.42 -12.08 9.35
C ALA A 24 -6.03 -12.66 9.67
N PHE A 25 -5.95 -13.98 9.88
CA PHE A 25 -4.69 -14.67 10.14
C PHE A 25 -3.75 -14.63 8.91
N GLN A 26 -4.28 -14.87 7.72
CA GLN A 26 -3.52 -14.77 6.46
C GLN A 26 -2.97 -13.36 6.24
N MET A 27 -3.77 -12.32 6.51
CA MET A 27 -3.33 -10.93 6.42
C MET A 27 -2.22 -10.61 7.42
N GLY A 28 -2.36 -11.04 8.68
CA GLY A 28 -1.32 -10.88 9.69
C GLY A 28 -0.01 -11.56 9.29
N LEU A 29 -0.07 -12.80 8.85
CA LEU A 29 1.10 -13.55 8.39
C LEU A 29 1.77 -12.88 7.17
N MET A 30 0.96 -12.41 6.20
CA MET A 30 1.47 -11.71 5.02
C MET A 30 2.26 -10.46 5.42
N VAL A 31 1.74 -9.64 6.34
CA VAL A 31 2.44 -8.44 6.82
C VAL A 31 3.77 -8.78 7.48
N VAL A 32 3.80 -9.83 8.34
CA VAL A 32 5.04 -10.28 9.00
C VAL A 32 6.07 -10.73 7.98
N VAL A 33 5.67 -11.55 7.00
CA VAL A 33 6.57 -12.04 5.94
C VAL A 33 7.09 -10.87 5.10
N CYS A 34 6.21 -9.96 4.68
CA CYS A 34 6.60 -8.77 3.91
C CYS A 34 7.56 -7.87 4.69
N ALA A 35 7.33 -7.67 6.01
CA ALA A 35 8.21 -6.89 6.86
C ALA A 35 9.61 -7.53 6.99
N THR A 36 9.66 -8.84 7.10
CA THR A 36 10.92 -9.59 7.15
C THR A 36 11.68 -9.49 5.83
N CYS A 37 10.99 -9.68 4.70
CA CYS A 37 11.57 -9.51 3.36
C CYS A 37 12.11 -8.09 3.14
N ALA A 38 11.34 -7.07 3.53
CA ALA A 38 11.72 -5.67 3.37
C ALA A 38 12.98 -5.29 4.16
N ARG A 39 13.25 -5.97 5.28
CA ARG A 39 14.45 -5.77 6.10
C ARG A 39 15.63 -6.63 5.66
N SER A 40 15.47 -7.46 4.64
CA SER A 40 16.57 -8.30 4.15
C SER A 40 17.71 -7.44 3.57
N PRO A 41 18.98 -7.91 3.67
CA PRO A 41 20.12 -7.17 3.13
C PRO A 41 20.03 -6.93 1.61
N GLN A 42 19.38 -7.83 0.89
CA GLN A 42 19.20 -7.71 -0.56
C GLN A 42 18.27 -6.54 -0.91
N VAL A 43 17.10 -6.46 -0.23
CA VAL A 43 16.14 -5.38 -0.43
C VAL A 43 16.76 -4.06 0.02
N SER A 44 17.44 -4.03 1.17
CA SER A 44 18.12 -2.82 1.64
C SER A 44 19.14 -2.30 0.62
N LYS A 45 19.99 -3.17 0.04
CA LYS A 45 20.95 -2.79 -1.01
C LYS A 45 20.26 -2.28 -2.28
N LEU A 46 19.15 -2.90 -2.67
CA LEU A 46 18.35 -2.46 -3.81
C LEU A 46 17.81 -1.04 -3.59
N LEU A 47 17.22 -0.80 -2.42
CA LEU A 47 16.66 0.52 -2.07
C LEU A 47 17.76 1.59 -1.97
N ASP A 48 18.92 1.24 -1.40
CA ASP A 48 20.08 2.13 -1.35
C ASP A 48 20.60 2.47 -2.76
N GLY A 49 20.67 1.47 -3.65
CA GLY A 49 21.04 1.66 -5.04
C GLY A 49 20.07 2.59 -5.77
N LEU A 50 18.77 2.35 -5.63
CA LEU A 50 17.73 3.20 -6.20
C LEU A 50 17.80 4.65 -5.68
N ALA A 51 17.99 4.82 -4.37
CA ALA A 51 18.13 6.16 -3.78
C ALA A 51 19.40 6.88 -4.24
N GLY A 52 20.42 6.16 -4.69
CA GLY A 52 21.64 6.70 -5.26
C GLY A 52 21.49 7.25 -6.68
N LEU A 53 20.45 6.86 -7.42
CA LEU A 53 20.23 7.26 -8.81
C LEU A 53 19.68 8.68 -8.96
N VAL A 54 19.11 9.26 -7.91
CA VAL A 54 18.38 10.54 -7.99
C VAL A 54 18.97 11.57 -7.05
N HIS A 55 19.01 12.82 -7.55
CA HIS A 55 19.62 13.95 -6.85
C HIS A 55 18.68 15.16 -6.76
N THR A 56 17.50 15.10 -7.42
CA THR A 56 16.53 16.18 -7.44
C THR A 56 15.24 15.78 -6.74
N ARG A 57 14.54 16.76 -6.17
CA ARG A 57 13.27 16.58 -5.47
C ARG A 57 12.22 15.87 -6.33
N THR A 58 12.04 16.34 -7.56
CA THR A 58 11.07 15.79 -8.50
C THR A 58 11.41 14.36 -8.91
N ALA A 59 12.69 14.10 -9.21
CA ALA A 59 13.13 12.73 -9.56
C ALA A 59 12.97 11.75 -8.40
N ALA A 60 13.19 12.20 -7.15
CA ALA A 60 13.00 11.39 -5.97
C ALA A 60 11.52 10.99 -5.78
N LEU A 61 10.58 11.92 -6.00
CA LEU A 61 9.15 11.63 -5.95
C LEU A 61 8.71 10.67 -7.06
N ILE A 62 9.15 10.91 -8.30
CA ILE A 62 8.82 10.03 -9.43
C ILE A 62 9.38 8.63 -9.20
N LEU A 63 10.63 8.51 -8.75
CA LEU A 63 11.24 7.22 -8.44
C LEU A 63 10.48 6.50 -7.33
N LEU A 64 10.14 7.20 -6.25
CA LEU A 64 9.39 6.61 -5.13
C LEU A 64 8.04 6.06 -5.60
N MET A 65 7.30 6.85 -6.37
CA MET A 65 5.98 6.42 -6.86
C MET A 65 6.10 5.32 -7.91
N ALA A 66 7.03 5.40 -8.86
CA ALA A 66 7.26 4.35 -9.84
C ALA A 66 7.62 3.02 -9.17
N PHE A 67 8.55 3.05 -8.22
CA PHE A 67 8.90 1.87 -7.42
C PHE A 67 7.72 1.37 -6.59
N GLY A 68 6.95 2.29 -5.98
CA GLY A 68 5.74 1.98 -5.23
C GLY A 68 4.70 1.26 -6.09
N TYR A 69 4.44 1.72 -7.32
CA TYR A 69 3.51 1.06 -8.22
C TYR A 69 3.98 -0.34 -8.63
N VAL A 70 5.26 -0.52 -8.95
CA VAL A 70 5.82 -1.84 -9.28
C VAL A 70 5.73 -2.78 -8.09
N SER A 71 6.10 -2.33 -6.89
CA SER A 71 6.04 -3.14 -5.68
C SER A 71 4.59 -3.47 -5.26
N SER A 72 3.64 -2.56 -5.50
CA SER A 72 2.23 -2.80 -5.22
C SER A 72 1.59 -3.83 -6.15
N MET A 73 2.09 -3.94 -7.39
CA MET A 73 1.70 -5.01 -8.31
C MET A 73 2.13 -6.39 -7.82
N LEU A 74 3.28 -6.49 -7.17
CA LEU A 74 3.75 -7.74 -6.57
C LEU A 74 2.93 -8.09 -5.33
N ASN A 75 2.85 -7.15 -4.38
CA ASN A 75 2.06 -7.30 -3.17
C ASN A 75 1.84 -5.94 -2.51
N TRP A 76 0.57 -5.60 -2.21
CA TRP A 76 0.21 -4.33 -1.58
C TRP A 76 0.82 -4.15 -0.18
N ALA A 77 0.91 -5.23 0.63
CA ALA A 77 1.50 -5.17 1.97
C ALA A 77 3.02 -4.96 1.90
N PHE A 78 3.69 -5.56 0.93
CA PHE A 78 5.11 -5.31 0.68
C PHE A 78 5.35 -3.84 0.29
N CYS A 79 4.55 -3.30 -0.62
CA CYS A 79 4.59 -1.88 -1.00
C CYS A 79 4.49 -0.95 0.21
N THR A 80 3.52 -1.21 1.10
CA THR A 80 3.29 -0.42 2.31
C THR A 80 4.52 -0.32 3.22
N ILE A 81 5.37 -1.35 3.22
CA ILE A 81 6.55 -1.42 4.08
C ILE A 81 7.79 -0.86 3.37
N VAL A 82 8.02 -1.22 2.10
CA VAL A 82 9.25 -0.83 1.40
C VAL A 82 9.23 0.63 0.95
N THR A 83 8.06 1.17 0.63
CA THR A 83 7.95 2.55 0.13
C THR A 83 8.35 3.59 1.19
N PRO A 84 7.91 3.53 2.46
CA PRO A 84 8.43 4.40 3.51
C PRO A 84 9.93 4.23 3.77
N ILE A 85 10.47 3.01 3.66
CA ILE A 85 11.91 2.78 3.80
C ILE A 85 12.68 3.51 2.69
N LEU A 86 12.22 3.39 1.44
CA LEU A 86 12.81 4.12 0.31
C LEU A 86 12.67 5.64 0.50
N ALA A 87 11.51 6.12 0.95
CA ALA A 87 11.30 7.54 1.24
C ALA A 87 12.29 8.07 2.28
N MET A 88 12.56 7.31 3.34
CA MET A 88 13.57 7.68 4.35
C MET A 88 15.00 7.71 3.77
N GLN A 89 15.36 6.77 2.89
CA GLN A 89 16.67 6.75 2.26
C GLN A 89 16.85 7.92 1.28
N LEU A 90 15.83 8.23 0.50
CA LEU A 90 15.81 9.40 -0.39
C LEU A 90 15.93 10.71 0.41
N ALA A 91 15.18 10.83 1.52
CA ALA A 91 15.23 12.03 2.38
C ALA A 91 16.58 12.25 3.07
N LYS A 92 17.38 11.20 3.28
CA LYS A 92 18.75 11.31 3.79
C LYS A 92 19.74 11.83 2.74
N ARG A 93 19.47 11.59 1.46
CA ARG A 93 20.39 11.89 0.34
C ARG A 93 20.05 13.18 -0.39
N VAL A 94 18.75 13.43 -0.58
CA VAL A 94 18.26 14.58 -1.34
C VAL A 94 17.71 15.62 -0.37
N LYS A 95 18.29 16.83 -0.39
CA LYS A 95 17.84 17.96 0.42
C LYS A 95 16.57 18.59 -0.16
N GLY A 96 15.76 19.23 0.69
CA GLY A 96 14.56 19.94 0.27
C GLY A 96 13.40 19.01 -0.10
N LEU A 97 13.40 17.76 0.38
CA LEU A 97 12.27 16.84 0.24
C LEU A 97 11.23 17.10 1.32
N HIS A 98 9.99 17.32 0.90
CA HIS A 98 8.87 17.34 1.82
C HIS A 98 8.48 15.91 2.20
N PHE A 99 8.95 15.46 3.36
CA PHE A 99 8.81 14.07 3.79
C PHE A 99 7.34 13.58 3.90
N PRO A 100 6.38 14.37 4.44
CA PRO A 100 4.97 13.97 4.46
C PRO A 100 4.40 13.71 3.06
N MET A 101 4.79 14.50 2.05
CA MET A 101 4.36 14.29 0.66
C MET A 101 4.94 13.00 0.07
N MET A 102 6.19 12.65 0.41
CA MET A 102 6.79 11.37 0.02
C MET A 102 5.99 10.19 0.56
N VAL A 103 5.61 10.26 1.83
CA VAL A 103 4.79 9.20 2.47
C VAL A 103 3.40 9.13 1.83
N ALA A 104 2.74 10.27 1.61
CA ALA A 104 1.43 10.32 0.96
C ALA A 104 1.47 9.71 -0.45
N GLY A 105 2.48 10.06 -1.27
CA GLY A 105 2.69 9.47 -2.59
C GLY A 105 2.88 7.95 -2.54
N GLY A 106 3.60 7.45 -1.55
CA GLY A 106 3.77 6.01 -1.31
C GLY A 106 2.45 5.30 -1.00
N TYR A 107 1.59 5.91 -0.18
CA TYR A 107 0.26 5.36 0.12
C TYR A 107 -0.67 5.34 -1.10
N CYS A 108 -0.61 6.35 -1.97
CA CYS A 108 -1.36 6.33 -3.24
C CYS A 108 -1.02 5.10 -4.09
N CYS A 109 0.26 4.71 -4.13
CA CYS A 109 0.69 3.52 -4.86
C CYS A 109 0.11 2.23 -4.26
N MET A 110 0.09 2.13 -2.93
CA MET A 110 -0.47 0.98 -2.22
C MET A 110 -1.97 0.82 -2.50
N ILE A 111 -2.74 1.91 -2.45
CA ILE A 111 -4.19 1.88 -2.70
C ILE A 111 -4.50 1.33 -4.10
N LEU A 112 -3.76 1.76 -5.13
CA LEU A 112 -3.96 1.24 -6.49
C LEU A 112 -3.66 -0.26 -6.59
N GLY A 113 -2.57 -0.71 -5.96
CA GLY A 113 -2.23 -2.15 -5.93
C GLY A 113 -3.26 -2.99 -5.20
N GLN A 114 -3.81 -2.47 -4.09
CA GLN A 114 -4.83 -3.15 -3.29
C GLN A 114 -6.20 -3.22 -3.97
N CYS A 115 -6.57 -2.20 -4.74
CA CYS A 115 -7.90 -2.11 -5.35
C CYS A 115 -7.94 -2.67 -6.77
N LEU A 116 -6.90 -2.46 -7.56
CA LEU A 116 -6.91 -2.75 -9.01
C LEU A 116 -5.80 -3.71 -9.44
N GLY A 117 -4.79 -3.93 -8.60
CA GLY A 117 -3.64 -4.78 -8.92
C GLY A 117 -3.90 -6.28 -8.72
N PRO A 118 -3.02 -7.15 -9.21
CA PRO A 118 -3.15 -8.60 -9.09
C PRO A 118 -3.06 -9.10 -7.65
N SER A 119 -2.52 -8.29 -6.74
CA SER A 119 -2.48 -8.57 -5.31
C SER A 119 -3.75 -8.13 -4.55
N ALA A 120 -4.76 -7.63 -5.27
CA ALA A 120 -6.02 -7.23 -4.66
C ALA A 120 -6.76 -8.42 -4.05
N THR A 121 -7.08 -8.31 -2.76
CA THR A 121 -7.75 -9.37 -1.99
C THR A 121 -9.10 -9.76 -2.61
N LEU A 122 -9.82 -8.79 -3.19
CA LEU A 122 -11.09 -9.03 -3.85
C LEU A 122 -10.96 -10.02 -5.01
N TYR A 123 -9.98 -9.84 -5.88
CA TYR A 123 -9.78 -10.72 -7.04
C TYR A 123 -9.32 -12.11 -6.64
N SER A 124 -8.48 -12.22 -5.61
CA SER A 124 -8.07 -13.49 -5.04
C SER A 124 -9.26 -14.25 -4.47
N ASN A 125 -10.16 -13.58 -3.75
CA ASN A 125 -11.36 -14.20 -3.19
C ASN A 125 -12.36 -14.61 -4.28
N LEU A 126 -12.54 -13.82 -5.34
CA LEU A 126 -13.40 -14.20 -6.48
C LEU A 126 -12.86 -15.39 -7.27
N ALA A 127 -11.55 -15.61 -7.24
CA ALA A 127 -10.91 -16.76 -7.89
C ALA A 127 -10.91 -18.03 -7.01
N THR A 128 -11.29 -17.92 -5.74
CA THR A 128 -11.30 -19.05 -4.79
C THR A 128 -12.68 -19.68 -4.73
N GLU A 129 -12.76 -20.98 -5.04
CA GLU A 129 -14.00 -21.76 -4.91
C GLU A 129 -14.49 -21.81 -3.45
N GLY A 130 -15.80 -21.67 -3.24
CA GLY A 130 -16.41 -21.66 -1.91
C GLY A 130 -16.14 -20.38 -1.10
N SER A 131 -15.61 -19.33 -1.71
CA SER A 131 -15.55 -18.01 -1.06
C SER A 131 -16.92 -17.34 -1.10
N ASN A 132 -17.25 -16.59 -0.04
CA ASN A 132 -18.51 -15.83 0.04
C ASN A 132 -18.72 -14.92 -1.20
N TYR A 133 -17.64 -14.39 -1.78
CA TYR A 133 -17.69 -13.51 -2.96
C TYR A 133 -18.04 -14.29 -4.24
N ALA A 134 -17.47 -15.48 -4.43
CA ALA A 134 -17.80 -16.34 -5.56
C ALA A 134 -19.24 -16.85 -5.47
N GLU A 135 -19.73 -17.15 -4.27
CA GLU A 135 -21.13 -17.55 -4.02
C GLU A 135 -22.12 -16.43 -4.34
N ILE A 136 -21.83 -15.18 -3.95
CA ILE A 136 -22.68 -14.01 -4.25
C ILE A 136 -22.75 -13.74 -5.76
N VAL A 137 -21.62 -13.89 -6.47
CA VAL A 137 -21.54 -13.69 -7.93
C VAL A 137 -22.13 -14.90 -8.69
N GLY A 138 -22.23 -16.06 -8.03
CA GLY A 138 -22.73 -17.30 -8.61
C GLY A 138 -21.75 -18.04 -9.51
N LYS A 139 -20.49 -17.56 -9.60
CA LYS A 139 -19.40 -18.20 -10.35
C LYS A 139 -18.04 -17.78 -9.81
N THR A 140 -17.04 -18.64 -9.96
CA THR A 140 -15.65 -18.26 -9.79
C THR A 140 -15.17 -17.47 -11.02
N MET A 141 -14.41 -16.41 -10.78
CA MET A 141 -13.81 -15.61 -11.84
C MET A 141 -12.29 -15.67 -11.71
N THR A 142 -11.60 -15.96 -12.80
CA THR A 142 -10.14 -16.01 -12.80
C THR A 142 -9.54 -14.59 -12.63
N VAL A 143 -8.32 -14.52 -12.09
CA VAL A 143 -7.58 -13.25 -11.98
C VAL A 143 -7.37 -12.62 -13.36
N ALA A 144 -7.27 -13.43 -14.42
CA ALA A 144 -7.15 -12.92 -15.79
C ALA A 144 -8.43 -12.20 -16.26
N GLU A 145 -9.60 -12.70 -15.91
CA GLU A 145 -10.88 -12.09 -16.29
C GLU A 145 -11.19 -10.82 -15.49
N THR A 146 -10.67 -10.71 -14.27
CA THR A 146 -10.91 -9.58 -13.37
C THR A 146 -9.80 -8.54 -13.46
N CYS A 147 -8.61 -8.85 -12.96
CA CYS A 147 -7.48 -7.94 -12.86
C CYS A 147 -6.93 -7.51 -14.22
N TYR A 148 -6.72 -8.49 -15.12
CA TYR A 148 -6.16 -8.24 -16.44
C TYR A 148 -7.19 -7.92 -17.52
N ASN A 149 -8.42 -7.61 -17.12
CA ASN A 149 -9.40 -7.05 -18.06
C ASN A 149 -8.87 -5.73 -18.64
N PRO A 150 -8.96 -5.50 -19.96
CA PRO A 150 -8.45 -4.28 -20.60
C PRO A 150 -8.93 -2.98 -19.95
N VAL A 151 -10.17 -2.94 -19.50
CA VAL A 151 -10.72 -1.76 -18.81
C VAL A 151 -10.01 -1.49 -17.49
N ASN A 152 -9.76 -2.56 -16.70
CA ASN A 152 -9.07 -2.43 -15.42
C ASN A 152 -7.60 -2.00 -15.60
N VAL A 153 -6.92 -2.56 -16.61
CA VAL A 153 -5.53 -2.19 -16.91
C VAL A 153 -5.42 -0.72 -17.33
N VAL A 154 -6.31 -0.27 -18.22
CA VAL A 154 -6.36 1.14 -18.66
C VAL A 154 -6.65 2.04 -17.46
N LEU A 155 -7.63 1.70 -16.62
CA LEU A 155 -7.98 2.46 -15.44
C LEU A 155 -6.79 2.56 -14.46
N TRP A 156 -6.09 1.44 -14.23
CA TRP A 156 -4.91 1.43 -13.37
C TRP A 156 -3.81 2.36 -13.88
N VAL A 157 -3.48 2.29 -15.18
CA VAL A 157 -2.46 3.15 -15.80
C VAL A 157 -2.86 4.63 -15.72
N VAL A 158 -4.10 4.95 -16.06
CA VAL A 158 -4.62 6.32 -16.00
C VAL A 158 -4.55 6.87 -14.57
N LEU A 159 -5.02 6.12 -13.59
CA LEU A 159 -4.97 6.55 -12.20
C LEU A 159 -3.53 6.67 -11.67
N ALA A 160 -2.62 5.77 -12.05
CA ALA A 160 -1.21 5.87 -11.67
C ALA A 160 -0.59 7.17 -12.20
N VAL A 161 -0.82 7.50 -13.47
CA VAL A 161 -0.35 8.76 -14.07
C VAL A 161 -1.00 9.96 -13.38
N CYS A 162 -2.32 9.93 -13.17
CA CYS A 162 -3.04 11.01 -12.50
C CYS A 162 -2.50 11.27 -11.08
N PHE A 163 -2.21 10.24 -10.29
CA PHE A 163 -1.65 10.40 -8.96
C PHE A 163 -0.22 10.96 -8.99
N ILE A 164 0.63 10.51 -9.92
CA ILE A 164 1.97 11.10 -10.09
C ILE A 164 1.85 12.59 -10.41
N VAL A 165 1.03 12.94 -11.37
CA VAL A 165 0.80 14.32 -11.77
C VAL A 165 0.25 15.14 -10.61
N LEU A 166 -0.76 14.64 -9.91
CA LEU A 166 -1.34 15.31 -8.74
C LEU A 166 -0.29 15.59 -7.66
N VAL A 167 0.51 14.59 -7.28
CA VAL A 167 1.56 14.73 -6.27
C VAL A 167 2.64 15.72 -6.72
N LEU A 168 2.98 15.76 -8.00
CA LEU A 168 3.94 16.73 -8.53
C LEU A 168 3.39 18.15 -8.50
N PHE A 169 2.11 18.36 -8.80
CA PHE A 169 1.49 19.70 -8.78
C PHE A 169 1.19 20.21 -7.38
N THR A 170 0.93 19.30 -6.42
CA THR A 170 0.61 19.67 -5.03
C THR A 170 1.85 19.80 -4.13
N GLN A 171 3.05 19.77 -4.70
CA GLN A 171 4.26 19.95 -3.90
C GLN A 171 4.27 21.33 -3.22
N PRO A 172 4.53 21.37 -1.89
CA PRO A 172 4.61 22.63 -1.16
C PRO A 172 5.81 23.48 -1.64
N GLY A 173 5.67 24.79 -1.48
CA GLY A 173 6.76 25.74 -1.74
C GLY A 173 7.97 25.49 -0.82
N ASN A 174 9.08 26.17 -1.12
CA ASN A 174 10.31 25.99 -0.36
C ASN A 174 10.18 26.43 1.11
N ASP A 175 9.26 27.35 1.40
CA ASP A 175 9.03 27.89 2.75
C ASP A 175 8.21 26.97 3.65
N GLU A 176 7.51 26.00 3.06
CA GLU A 176 6.64 25.04 3.75
C GLU A 176 7.23 23.63 3.85
N LEU A 177 8.52 23.49 3.57
CA LEU A 177 9.18 22.19 3.55
C LEU A 177 9.33 21.61 4.95
N VAL A 178 8.79 20.40 5.13
CA VAL A 178 9.00 19.59 6.34
C VAL A 178 9.95 18.45 5.99
N GLU A 179 11.22 18.61 6.32
CA GLU A 179 12.23 17.59 6.09
C GLU A 179 12.20 16.50 7.18
N LEU A 180 12.69 15.30 6.86
CA LEU A 180 12.78 14.18 7.80
C LEU A 180 13.55 14.57 9.08
N ARG A 181 14.59 15.42 8.96
CA ARG A 181 15.39 15.91 10.10
C ARG A 181 14.56 16.69 11.11
N SER A 182 13.66 17.56 10.64
CA SER A 182 12.81 18.35 11.53
C SER A 182 11.83 17.49 12.32
N ILE A 183 11.31 16.43 11.70
CA ILE A 183 10.41 15.47 12.37
C ILE A 183 11.18 14.64 13.40
N ALA A 184 12.37 14.17 13.07
CA ALA A 184 13.21 13.40 14.00
C ALA A 184 13.59 14.24 15.25
N THR A 185 13.94 15.51 15.05
CA THR A 185 14.25 16.42 16.15
C THR A 185 13.04 16.67 17.05
N GLN A 186 11.84 16.78 16.49
CA GLN A 186 10.60 16.92 17.26
C GLN A 186 10.26 15.65 18.05
N ALA A 187 10.51 14.47 17.49
CA ALA A 187 10.27 13.19 18.16
C ALA A 187 11.26 12.97 19.34
N ASP A 188 12.49 13.46 19.25
CA ASP A 188 13.48 13.40 20.33
C ASP A 188 13.19 14.39 21.50
N VAL A 189 12.41 15.44 21.22
CA VAL A 189 11.98 16.44 22.21
C VAL A 189 10.65 16.04 22.89
N ALA A 190 9.89 15.10 22.32
CA ALA A 190 8.68 14.60 22.96
C ALA A 190 9.01 13.88 24.27
N PRO A 191 8.29 14.17 25.38
CA PRO A 191 8.56 13.54 26.67
C PRO A 191 8.48 12.02 26.52
N LYS A 192 9.51 11.32 26.97
CA LYS A 192 9.56 9.84 27.04
C LYS A 192 8.73 9.31 28.23
N ASP A 193 7.54 9.82 28.44
CA ASP A 193 6.64 9.39 29.51
C ASP A 193 5.71 8.29 29.00
N TYR A 194 6.29 7.15 28.64
CA TYR A 194 5.59 5.87 28.63
C TYR A 194 6.40 4.90 29.49
N GLN A 195 6.21 5.02 30.82
CA GLN A 195 6.44 3.91 31.75
C GLN A 195 5.18 3.07 31.87
#